data_486a16077d6f4d2bd062c20a2f0d94d6
#
_entry.id   486a16077d6f4d2bd062c20a2f0d94d6
#
_cell.length_a   1.000
_cell.length_b   1.000
_cell.length_c   1.000
_cell.angle_alpha   90.00
_cell.angle_beta   90.00
_cell.angle_gamma   90.00
#
_symmetry.space_group_name_H-M   'P 1'
#
loop_
_entity.id
_entity.type
_entity.pdbx_description
1 polymer ?
#
loop_
_entity_poly.entity_id
_entity_poly.type
_entity_poly.pdbx_seq_one_letter_code
_entity_poly.pdbx_strand_id
1 'polypeptide(L)'
;LNRVVSELLELVKPTHLALQAVDLNTLINHSLQLVSQDANSREIQLRFTANDTLPEIQADPDRLTQVLLNLYLNAIQAIGQHGVISVTASESGAGVKISVTDSGKGIAADQLDAIFTPYFTTKAEGTGLGLAVVHNIVEQHGGTIQVASQEGKGSTFTLWLPVNITRKDPQG
;
A
#
# COMPACT_ATOMS: atom_id res chain seq x y z
N LEU A 1 19.64 -5.49 9.20
CA LEU A 1 19.85 -4.37 10.15
C LEU A 1 19.50 -3.01 9.53
N ASN A 2 19.96 -2.73 8.33
CA ASN A 2 19.71 -1.44 7.68
C ASN A 2 18.23 -1.20 7.32
N ARG A 3 17.50 -2.26 6.96
CA ARG A 3 16.08 -2.17 6.63
C ARG A 3 15.23 -1.80 7.85
N VAL A 4 15.45 -2.44 8.99
CA VAL A 4 14.71 -2.15 10.24
C VAL A 4 14.96 -0.73 10.71
N VAL A 5 16.22 -0.27 10.68
CA VAL A 5 16.58 1.10 11.06
C VAL A 5 15.93 2.12 10.11
N SER A 6 15.96 1.87 8.80
CA SER A 6 15.31 2.74 7.80
C SER A 6 13.81 2.83 8.02
N GLU A 7 13.14 1.70 8.22
CA GLU A 7 11.70 1.65 8.49
C GLU A 7 11.32 2.35 9.81
N LEU A 8 12.14 2.18 10.87
CA LEU A 8 11.96 2.91 12.14
C LEU A 8 12.10 4.41 11.97
N LEU A 9 13.11 4.86 11.21
CA LEU A 9 13.32 6.27 10.93
C LEU A 9 12.15 6.88 10.16
N GLU A 10 11.53 6.12 9.25
CA GLU A 10 10.33 6.54 8.53
C GLU A 10 9.13 6.78 9.46
N LEU A 11 9.01 6.02 10.55
CA LEU A 11 7.94 6.20 11.53
C LEU A 11 8.17 7.41 12.45
N VAL A 12 9.42 7.78 12.69
CA VAL A 12 9.80 8.80 13.69
C VAL A 12 10.02 10.18 13.05
N LYS A 13 10.41 10.25 11.79
CA LYS A 13 10.66 11.53 11.11
C LYS A 13 9.37 12.31 10.86
N PRO A 14 9.29 13.60 11.26
CA PRO A 14 8.32 14.52 10.70
C PRO A 14 8.67 14.70 9.22
N THR A 15 7.97 13.99 8.35
CA THR A 15 8.30 13.99 6.93
C THR A 15 7.53 15.10 6.25
N HIS A 16 8.24 16.08 5.70
CA HIS A 16 7.66 16.99 4.73
C HIS A 16 7.48 16.22 3.42
N LEU A 17 6.24 16.02 3.00
CA LEU A 17 5.93 15.42 1.72
C LEU A 17 6.36 16.35 0.58
N ALA A 18 7.06 15.81 -0.41
CA ALA A 18 7.38 16.51 -1.65
C ALA A 18 6.20 16.39 -2.61
N LEU A 19 5.16 17.21 -2.39
CA LEU A 19 3.90 17.15 -3.14
C LEU A 19 4.08 17.66 -4.57
N GLN A 20 3.55 16.89 -5.51
CA GLN A 20 3.43 17.27 -6.92
C GLN A 20 2.19 16.62 -7.53
N ALA A 21 1.81 17.05 -8.72
CA ALA A 21 0.75 16.41 -9.47
C ALA A 21 1.18 14.99 -9.88
N VAL A 22 0.41 13.99 -9.51
CA VAL A 22 0.72 12.58 -9.78
C VAL A 22 -0.37 11.97 -10.65
N ASP A 23 0.03 11.38 -11.77
CA ASP A 23 -0.78 10.47 -12.57
C ASP A 23 -0.70 9.07 -11.95
N LEU A 24 -1.79 8.63 -11.32
CA LEU A 24 -1.84 7.35 -10.62
C LEU A 24 -1.72 6.15 -11.57
N ASN A 25 -2.22 6.25 -12.80
CA ASN A 25 -2.05 5.16 -13.77
C ASN A 25 -0.58 4.90 -14.05
N THR A 26 0.18 5.96 -14.30
CA THR A 26 1.63 5.87 -14.53
C THR A 26 2.35 5.34 -13.30
N LEU A 27 2.03 5.85 -12.11
CA LEU A 27 2.68 5.44 -10.86
C LEU A 27 2.39 3.97 -10.52
N ILE A 28 1.15 3.52 -10.67
CA ILE A 28 0.77 2.13 -10.38
C ILE A 28 1.44 1.18 -11.37
N ASN A 29 1.43 1.48 -12.67
CA ASN A 29 2.10 0.68 -13.68
C ASN A 29 3.60 0.57 -13.42
N HIS A 30 4.25 1.68 -13.09
CA HIS A 30 5.68 1.70 -12.77
C HIS A 30 5.99 0.85 -11.53
N SER A 31 5.21 0.99 -10.47
CA SER A 31 5.39 0.22 -9.23
C SER A 31 5.21 -1.28 -9.43
N LEU A 32 4.27 -1.70 -10.27
CA LEU A 32 4.07 -3.11 -10.62
C LEU A 32 5.26 -3.68 -11.40
N GLN A 33 5.88 -2.90 -12.29
CA GLN A 33 7.08 -3.32 -12.99
C GLN A 33 8.24 -3.62 -12.03
N LEU A 34 8.36 -2.88 -10.93
CA LEU A 34 9.42 -3.09 -9.93
C LEU A 34 9.35 -4.45 -9.25
N VAL A 35 8.17 -5.06 -9.14
CA VAL A 35 7.99 -6.38 -8.54
C VAL A 35 7.72 -7.50 -9.56
N SER A 36 7.70 -7.18 -10.84
CA SER A 36 7.31 -8.11 -11.90
C SER A 36 8.22 -9.34 -11.99
N GLN A 37 9.53 -9.16 -11.81
CA GLN A 37 10.48 -10.27 -11.88
C GLN A 37 10.28 -11.26 -10.72
N ASP A 38 10.10 -10.76 -9.50
CA ASP A 38 9.84 -11.61 -8.34
C ASP A 38 8.48 -12.32 -8.45
N ALA A 39 7.44 -11.61 -8.89
CA ALA A 39 6.12 -12.19 -9.13
C ALA A 39 6.18 -13.29 -10.21
N ASN A 40 6.84 -13.03 -11.33
CA ASN A 40 6.98 -14.01 -12.41
C ASN A 40 7.74 -15.25 -11.97
N SER A 41 8.80 -15.11 -11.17
CA SER A 41 9.57 -16.25 -10.67
C SER A 41 8.76 -17.16 -9.74
N ARG A 42 7.66 -16.65 -9.19
CA ARG A 42 6.73 -17.37 -8.32
C ARG A 42 5.42 -17.73 -9.02
N GLU A 43 5.33 -17.51 -10.31
CA GLU A 43 4.10 -17.74 -11.11
C GLU A 43 2.89 -16.97 -10.57
N ILE A 44 3.12 -15.74 -10.12
CA ILE A 44 2.07 -14.82 -9.66
C ILE A 44 1.75 -13.84 -10.79
N GLN A 45 0.47 -13.79 -11.16
CA GLN A 45 -0.02 -12.84 -12.15
C GLN A 45 -0.26 -11.48 -11.52
N LEU A 46 0.22 -10.43 -12.18
CA LEU A 46 -0.07 -9.05 -11.80
C LEU A 46 -1.12 -8.48 -12.74
N ARG A 47 -2.20 -7.94 -12.21
CA ARG A 47 -3.29 -7.32 -12.97
C ARG A 47 -3.53 -5.91 -12.49
N PHE A 48 -3.73 -4.99 -13.42
CA PHE A 48 -4.14 -3.63 -13.10
C PHE A 48 -5.34 -3.21 -13.94
N THR A 49 -6.34 -2.69 -13.29
CA THR A 49 -7.55 -2.14 -13.92
C THR A 49 -7.86 -0.79 -13.30
N ALA A 50 -7.95 0.22 -14.13
CA ALA A 50 -8.38 1.55 -13.71
C ALA A 50 -9.62 1.98 -14.49
N ASN A 51 -10.44 2.83 -13.90
CA ASN A 51 -11.45 3.56 -14.65
C ASN A 51 -10.76 4.52 -15.64
N ASP A 52 -11.39 4.76 -16.77
CA ASP A 52 -10.83 5.43 -17.95
C ASP A 52 -10.26 6.82 -17.67
N THR A 53 -10.71 7.50 -16.64
CA THR A 53 -10.24 8.83 -16.26
C THR A 53 -10.09 8.94 -14.74
N LEU A 54 -8.86 8.76 -14.26
CA LEU A 54 -8.53 9.10 -12.89
C LEU A 54 -8.07 10.57 -12.84
N PRO A 55 -8.50 11.35 -11.82
CA PRO A 55 -7.94 12.67 -11.61
C PRO A 55 -6.47 12.55 -11.17
N GLU A 56 -5.65 13.53 -11.58
CA GLU A 56 -4.35 13.72 -10.94
C GLU A 56 -4.54 14.10 -9.48
N ILE A 57 -3.70 13.60 -8.61
CA ILE A 57 -3.71 13.95 -7.19
C ILE A 57 -2.44 14.67 -6.80
N GLN A 58 -2.53 15.53 -5.77
CA GLN A 58 -1.36 16.13 -5.14
C GLN A 58 -0.81 15.14 -4.12
N ALA A 59 0.35 14.59 -4.39
CA ALA A 59 0.96 13.54 -3.57
C ALA A 59 2.48 13.54 -3.71
N ASP A 60 3.12 12.81 -2.82
CA ASP A 60 4.56 12.49 -2.93
C ASP A 60 4.70 11.15 -3.68
N PRO A 61 5.17 11.14 -4.93
CA PRO A 61 5.21 9.92 -5.73
C PRO A 61 6.17 8.86 -5.18
N ASP A 62 7.27 9.26 -4.56
CA ASP A 62 8.21 8.31 -3.97
C ASP A 62 7.61 7.61 -2.76
N ARG A 63 6.89 8.36 -1.93
CA ARG A 63 6.18 7.80 -0.77
C ARG A 63 5.03 6.90 -1.17
N LEU A 64 4.24 7.29 -2.19
CA LEU A 64 3.17 6.43 -2.70
C LEU A 64 3.73 5.16 -3.35
N THR A 65 4.85 5.24 -4.06
CA THR A 65 5.53 4.06 -4.59
C THR A 65 5.94 3.12 -3.46
N GLN A 66 6.48 3.66 -2.37
CA GLN A 66 6.83 2.87 -1.18
C GLN A 66 5.62 2.17 -0.56
N VAL A 67 4.48 2.85 -0.48
CA VAL A 67 3.22 2.25 -0.01
C VAL A 67 2.84 1.05 -0.88
N LEU A 68 2.78 1.25 -2.19
CA LEU A 68 2.39 0.19 -3.12
C LEU A 68 3.37 -0.99 -3.10
N LEU A 69 4.67 -0.72 -3.08
CA LEU A 69 5.68 -1.78 -2.98
C LEU A 69 5.52 -2.60 -1.71
N ASN A 70 5.29 -1.97 -0.56
CA ASN A 70 5.04 -2.69 0.69
C ASN A 70 3.80 -3.59 0.60
N LEU A 71 2.72 -3.10 -0.01
CA LEU A 71 1.51 -3.90 -0.20
C LEU A 71 1.74 -5.07 -1.18
N TYR A 72 2.45 -4.84 -2.28
CA TYR A 72 2.75 -5.91 -3.25
C TYR A 72 3.67 -6.97 -2.66
N LEU A 73 4.71 -6.59 -1.92
CA LEU A 73 5.61 -7.54 -1.27
C LEU A 73 4.88 -8.37 -0.21
N ASN A 74 3.97 -7.76 0.55
CA ASN A 74 3.11 -8.51 1.46
C ASN A 74 2.22 -9.51 0.71
N ALA A 75 1.63 -9.10 -0.40
CA ALA A 75 0.80 -9.96 -1.24
C ALA A 75 1.60 -11.15 -1.81
N ILE A 76 2.78 -10.90 -2.35
CA ILE A 76 3.68 -11.95 -2.88
C ILE A 76 4.03 -12.95 -1.79
N GLN A 77 4.36 -12.49 -0.60
CA GLN A 77 4.67 -13.36 0.54
C GLN A 77 3.46 -14.17 1.01
N ALA A 78 2.27 -13.57 1.02
CA ALA A 78 1.03 -14.25 1.39
C ALA A 78 0.62 -15.35 0.39
N ILE A 79 0.88 -15.13 -0.89
CA ILE A 79 0.62 -16.10 -1.95
C ILE A 79 1.69 -17.22 -1.95
N GLY A 80 2.95 -16.86 -1.80
CA GLY A 80 4.09 -17.79 -1.93
C GLY A 80 4.37 -18.15 -3.38
N GLN A 81 3.55 -18.99 -3.99
CA GLN A 81 3.60 -19.40 -5.39
C GLN A 81 2.20 -19.60 -5.96
N HIS A 82 2.04 -19.40 -7.26
CA HIS A 82 0.79 -19.62 -8.00
C HIS A 82 -0.38 -18.81 -7.47
N GLY A 83 -0.52 -17.61 -7.95
CA GLY A 83 -1.64 -16.77 -7.55
C GLY A 83 -1.79 -15.51 -8.39
N VAL A 84 -2.59 -14.60 -7.89
CA VAL A 84 -2.93 -13.36 -8.57
C VAL A 84 -2.88 -12.20 -7.60
N ILE A 85 -2.27 -11.10 -8.03
CA ILE A 85 -2.40 -9.78 -7.39
C ILE A 85 -3.15 -8.88 -8.35
N SER A 86 -4.28 -8.37 -7.91
CA SER A 86 -5.12 -7.45 -8.67
C SER A 86 -5.12 -6.08 -8.03
N VAL A 87 -4.77 -5.08 -8.81
CA VAL A 87 -4.82 -3.68 -8.40
C VAL A 87 -5.95 -3.00 -9.16
N THR A 88 -6.80 -2.29 -8.46
CA THR A 88 -7.85 -1.47 -9.06
C THR A 88 -7.75 -0.05 -8.57
N ALA A 89 -8.08 0.90 -9.42
CA ALA A 89 -8.13 2.31 -9.06
C ALA A 89 -9.39 2.96 -9.65
N SER A 90 -10.08 3.75 -8.83
CA SER A 90 -11.31 4.43 -9.23
C SER A 90 -11.47 5.75 -8.50
N GLU A 91 -12.15 6.70 -9.11
CA GLU A 91 -12.57 7.92 -8.44
C GLU A 91 -13.57 7.59 -7.32
N SER A 92 -13.43 8.26 -6.18
CA SER A 92 -14.29 8.05 -5.00
C SER A 92 -14.46 9.35 -4.22
N GLY A 93 -15.60 9.99 -4.38
CA GLY A 93 -15.87 11.29 -3.75
C GLY A 93 -14.84 12.35 -4.19
N ALA A 94 -14.22 13.02 -3.23
CA ALA A 94 -13.18 14.02 -3.47
C ALA A 94 -11.76 13.42 -3.58
N GLY A 95 -11.66 12.14 -3.87
CA GLY A 95 -10.40 11.42 -3.92
C GLY A 95 -10.40 10.23 -4.86
N VAL A 96 -9.41 9.39 -4.69
CA VAL A 96 -9.23 8.16 -5.46
C VAL A 96 -9.10 6.97 -4.49
N LYS A 97 -9.75 5.88 -4.85
CA LYS A 97 -9.66 4.61 -4.15
C LYS A 97 -8.78 3.66 -4.93
N ILE A 98 -7.76 3.11 -4.26
CA ILE A 98 -6.86 2.09 -4.81
C ILE A 98 -6.99 0.84 -3.97
N SER A 99 -7.29 -0.30 -4.59
CA SER A 99 -7.40 -1.59 -3.90
C SER A 99 -6.35 -2.55 -4.42
N VAL A 100 -5.64 -3.20 -3.51
CA VAL A 100 -4.67 -4.27 -3.80
C VAL A 100 -5.23 -5.55 -3.21
N THR A 101 -5.59 -6.48 -4.08
CA THR A 101 -6.18 -7.78 -3.71
C THR A 101 -5.22 -8.90 -4.05
N ASP A 102 -4.98 -9.79 -3.11
CA ASP A 102 -4.20 -10.99 -3.31
C ASP A 102 -5.03 -12.26 -3.10
N SER A 103 -4.62 -13.33 -3.76
CA SER A 103 -5.19 -14.68 -3.61
C SER A 103 -4.45 -15.54 -2.59
N GLY A 104 -3.76 -14.93 -1.63
CA GLY A 104 -2.92 -15.59 -0.68
C GLY A 104 -3.66 -16.26 0.48
N LYS A 105 -2.92 -16.55 1.54
CA LYS A 105 -3.43 -17.27 2.73
C LYS A 105 -4.46 -16.48 3.55
N GLY A 106 -4.58 -15.18 3.32
CA GLY A 106 -5.45 -14.31 4.12
C GLY A 106 -4.90 -14.05 5.53
N ILE A 107 -5.68 -13.32 6.30
CA ILE A 107 -5.37 -12.90 7.66
C ILE A 107 -6.50 -13.36 8.58
N ALA A 108 -6.16 -13.96 9.70
CA ALA A 108 -7.14 -14.38 10.70
C ALA A 108 -7.87 -13.16 11.29
N ALA A 109 -9.16 -13.30 11.55
CA ALA A 109 -10.01 -12.21 12.02
C ALA A 109 -9.51 -11.55 13.32
N ASP A 110 -8.92 -12.33 14.22
CA ASP A 110 -8.36 -11.83 15.48
C ASP A 110 -7.05 -11.04 15.30
N GLN A 111 -6.43 -11.07 14.12
CA GLN A 111 -5.20 -10.34 13.81
C GLN A 111 -5.43 -9.03 13.05
N LEU A 112 -6.62 -8.85 12.45
CA LEU A 112 -6.90 -7.70 11.57
C LEU A 112 -6.72 -6.35 12.26
N ASP A 113 -7.05 -6.23 13.53
CA ASP A 113 -6.90 -4.98 14.29
C ASP A 113 -5.42 -4.64 14.59
N ALA A 114 -4.54 -5.63 14.57
CA ALA A 114 -3.15 -5.48 14.97
C ALA A 114 -2.17 -5.31 13.79
N ILE A 115 -2.59 -5.57 12.55
CA ILE A 115 -1.66 -5.65 11.40
C ILE A 115 -0.96 -4.33 11.07
N PHE A 116 -1.53 -3.18 11.43
CA PHE A 116 -0.91 -1.86 11.25
C PHE A 116 -0.08 -1.42 12.46
N THR A 117 -0.06 -2.21 13.52
CA THR A 117 0.73 -1.94 14.72
C THR A 117 2.21 -2.20 14.42
N PRO A 118 3.13 -1.28 14.76
CA PRO A 118 4.56 -1.53 14.59
C PRO A 118 5.00 -2.82 15.29
N TYR A 119 5.91 -3.56 14.65
CA TYR A 119 6.46 -4.86 15.08
C TYR A 119 5.49 -6.04 15.07
N PHE A 120 4.22 -5.85 14.73
CA PHE A 120 3.32 -6.98 14.56
C PHE A 120 3.68 -7.73 13.27
N THR A 121 3.98 -9.01 13.37
CA THR A 121 4.23 -9.90 12.23
C THR A 121 3.94 -11.33 12.58
N THR A 122 3.38 -12.08 11.61
CA THR A 122 3.24 -13.54 11.66
C THR A 122 4.34 -14.25 10.89
N LYS A 123 5.28 -13.50 10.30
CA LYS A 123 6.36 -14.00 9.45
C LYS A 123 7.65 -14.10 10.26
N ALA A 124 8.37 -15.23 10.11
CA ALA A 124 9.62 -15.48 10.82
C ALA A 124 10.71 -14.43 10.49
N GLU A 125 10.73 -13.89 9.26
CA GLU A 125 11.71 -12.92 8.80
C GLU A 125 11.11 -11.52 8.59
N GLY A 126 9.84 -11.31 8.97
CA GLY A 126 9.17 -10.03 8.86
C GLY A 126 9.62 -9.06 9.96
N THR A 127 9.78 -7.78 9.61
CA THR A 127 10.09 -6.72 10.57
C THR A 127 8.87 -6.28 11.37
N GLY A 128 7.66 -6.49 10.83
CA GLY A 128 6.42 -5.97 11.40
C GLY A 128 6.24 -4.46 11.22
N LEU A 129 7.06 -3.82 10.40
CA LEU A 129 7.07 -2.36 10.21
C LEU A 129 6.46 -1.91 8.88
N GLY A 130 6.41 -2.78 7.87
CA GLY A 130 5.97 -2.42 6.52
C GLY A 130 4.56 -1.84 6.47
N LEU A 131 3.58 -2.47 7.12
CA LEU A 131 2.20 -1.96 7.17
C LEU A 131 2.05 -0.73 8.07
N ALA A 132 2.83 -0.62 9.14
CA ALA A 132 2.86 0.59 9.95
C ALA A 132 3.39 1.80 9.15
N VAL A 133 4.42 1.61 8.34
CA VAL A 133 4.93 2.62 7.40
C VAL A 133 3.86 3.01 6.37
N VAL A 134 3.16 2.02 5.80
CA VAL A 134 2.05 2.27 4.86
C VAL A 134 0.98 3.14 5.51
N HIS A 135 0.52 2.77 6.69
CA HIS A 135 -0.49 3.54 7.43
C HIS A 135 -0.04 4.98 7.67
N ASN A 136 1.20 5.17 8.12
CA ASN A 136 1.76 6.49 8.39
C ASN A 136 1.83 7.37 7.12
N ILE A 137 2.31 6.84 6.02
CA ILE A 137 2.40 7.58 4.75
C ILE A 137 1.02 7.97 4.24
N VAL A 138 0.06 7.05 4.27
CA VAL A 138 -1.32 7.31 3.84
C VAL A 138 -1.97 8.39 4.71
N GLU A 139 -1.78 8.32 6.01
CA GLU A 139 -2.29 9.33 6.95
C GLU A 139 -1.67 10.70 6.70
N GLN A 140 -0.37 10.79 6.42
CA GLN A 140 0.32 12.03 6.05
C GLN A 140 -0.26 12.65 4.76
N HIS A 141 -0.78 11.84 3.85
CA HIS A 141 -1.46 12.29 2.63
C HIS A 141 -2.93 12.69 2.87
N GLY A 142 -3.41 12.63 4.11
CA GLY A 142 -4.81 12.88 4.42
C GLY A 142 -5.76 11.76 4.00
N GLY A 143 -5.22 10.59 3.72
CA GLY A 143 -5.97 9.43 3.28
C GLY A 143 -6.28 8.44 4.40
N THR A 144 -6.89 7.33 4.01
CA THR A 144 -7.24 6.21 4.89
C THR A 144 -6.82 4.89 4.24
N ILE A 145 -6.58 3.89 5.07
CA ILE A 145 -6.35 2.51 4.64
C ILE A 145 -7.26 1.58 5.42
N GLN A 146 -7.83 0.62 4.70
CA GLN A 146 -8.67 -0.43 5.26
C GLN A 146 -8.22 -1.78 4.74
N VAL A 147 -8.50 -2.84 5.49
CA VAL A 147 -8.23 -4.22 5.10
C VAL A 147 -9.49 -5.05 5.25
N ALA A 148 -9.75 -5.89 4.25
CA ALA A 148 -10.72 -6.96 4.31
C ALA A 148 -9.98 -8.26 3.98
N SER A 149 -10.12 -9.27 4.82
CA SER A 149 -9.43 -10.53 4.63
C SER A 149 -10.23 -11.67 5.22
N GLN A 150 -10.08 -12.82 4.60
CA GLN A 150 -10.59 -14.07 5.11
C GLN A 150 -9.50 -15.13 4.98
N GLU A 151 -9.22 -15.82 6.07
CA GLU A 151 -8.22 -16.87 6.11
C GLU A 151 -8.50 -17.93 5.03
N GLY A 152 -7.49 -18.26 4.24
CA GLY A 152 -7.60 -19.18 3.10
C GLY A 152 -8.14 -18.57 1.80
N LYS A 153 -8.59 -17.32 1.79
CA LYS A 153 -9.19 -16.66 0.60
C LYS A 153 -8.46 -15.41 0.11
N GLY A 154 -7.45 -14.95 0.84
CA GLY A 154 -6.69 -13.78 0.48
C GLY A 154 -7.11 -12.51 1.21
N SER A 155 -6.52 -11.40 0.79
CA SER A 155 -6.70 -10.09 1.43
C SER A 155 -6.91 -8.99 0.40
N THR A 156 -7.65 -7.97 0.79
CA THR A 156 -7.78 -6.72 0.03
C THR A 156 -7.45 -5.55 0.93
N PHE A 157 -6.43 -4.80 0.53
CA PHE A 157 -6.08 -3.51 1.14
C PHE A 157 -6.63 -2.39 0.28
N THR A 158 -7.39 -1.51 0.86
CA THR A 158 -8.01 -0.38 0.16
C THR A 158 -7.50 0.93 0.72
N LEU A 159 -6.87 1.73 -0.14
CA LEU A 159 -6.44 3.10 0.14
C LEU A 159 -7.47 4.07 -0.40
N TRP A 160 -7.76 5.12 0.35
CA TRP A 160 -8.40 6.30 -0.17
C TRP A 160 -7.45 7.49 -0.01
N LEU A 161 -7.23 8.23 -1.09
CA LEU A 161 -6.36 9.39 -1.11
C LEU A 161 -7.14 10.60 -1.64
N PRO A 162 -7.09 11.76 -0.96
CA PRO A 162 -7.73 12.96 -1.47
C PRO A 162 -7.02 13.49 -2.73
N VAL A 163 -7.76 14.13 -3.63
CA VAL A 163 -7.17 14.81 -4.80
C VAL A 163 -6.25 15.93 -4.35
N ASN A 164 -6.67 16.69 -3.34
CA ASN A 164 -5.88 17.76 -2.72
C ASN A 164 -5.77 17.52 -1.22
N ILE A 165 -4.54 17.59 -0.71
CA ILE A 165 -4.31 17.48 0.73
C ILE A 165 -4.72 18.79 1.40
N THR A 166 -5.72 18.73 2.27
CA THR A 166 -6.05 19.85 3.15
C THR A 166 -4.99 19.90 4.24
N ARG A 167 -4.08 20.86 4.17
CA ARG A 167 -3.19 21.14 5.31
C ARG A 167 -4.09 21.60 6.45
N LYS A 168 -4.15 20.83 7.53
CA LYS A 168 -4.57 21.38 8.80
C LYS A 168 -3.51 22.40 9.19
N ASP A 169 -3.84 23.67 9.10
CA ASP A 169 -2.98 24.73 9.65
C ASP A 169 -2.73 24.40 11.14
N PRO A 170 -1.48 24.45 11.59
CA PRO A 170 -1.17 24.16 12.99
C PRO A 170 -1.56 25.29 13.94
N GLN A 171 -2.47 26.17 13.54
CA GLN A 171 -2.99 27.24 14.36
C GLN A 171 -4.49 27.09 14.57
N GLY A 172 -4.80 26.42 15.65
CA GLY A 172 -6.13 26.34 16.21
C GLY A 172 -6.04 25.91 17.65
#